data_55fa41b76fa36f34b1d2b4395afa96fe
#
_entry.id   55fa41b76fa36f34b1d2b4395afa96fe
#
_cell.length_a   1.000
_cell.length_b   1.000
_cell.length_c   1.000
_cell.angle_alpha   90.00
_cell.angle_beta   90.00
_cell.angle_gamma   90.00
#
_symmetry.space_group_name_H-M   'P 1'
#
loop_
_entity.id
_entity.type
_entity.pdbx_description
1 polymer ?
#
loop_
_entity_poly.entity_id
_entity_poly.type
_entity_poly.pdbx_seq_one_letter_code
_entity_poly.pdbx_strand_id
1 'polypeptide(L)'
;MGGGISVAAHRMGKVVDVNNALNGDGPYSPERAGTLPADQFAELCFSGKYTLREIKKMINGRGGLAAYLGTNDTRLIEQKALAGEEPYKGVLEGMLYGTAREIGARSVALRGKVDAIIITGGIAHSKYCVDRIVEWAGFIGPVVVRPGEDEMFSLAFNAACALTGELPISIYDPDGTRAAARQSADAPEEVPAEASLEPAMA
;
A
#
# COMPACT_ATOMS: atom_id res chain seq x y z
N MET A 1 2.47 -6.31 6.70
CA MET A 1 1.71 -7.54 6.40
C MET A 1 0.89 -7.91 7.63
N GLY A 2 -0.43 -7.86 7.52
CA GLY A 2 -1.41 -8.13 8.58
C GLY A 2 -2.68 -8.70 7.95
N GLY A 3 -3.88 -8.31 8.39
CA GLY A 3 -5.15 -8.72 7.75
C GLY A 3 -5.22 -8.38 6.26
N GLY A 4 -4.52 -7.32 5.84
CA GLY A 4 -4.18 -7.00 4.46
C GLY A 4 -2.68 -7.02 4.20
N ILE A 5 -2.30 -7.08 2.92
CA ILE A 5 -0.90 -6.98 2.48
C ILE A 5 -0.78 -5.85 1.47
N SER A 6 -0.05 -4.80 1.85
CA SER A 6 0.30 -3.70 0.96
C SER A 6 1.81 -3.75 0.69
N VAL A 7 2.19 -3.56 -0.55
CA VAL A 7 3.57 -3.49 -1.00
C VAL A 7 3.78 -2.14 -1.69
N ALA A 8 4.67 -1.33 -1.17
CA ALA A 8 4.92 0.02 -1.67
C ALA A 8 6.38 0.23 -2.06
N ALA A 9 6.61 0.83 -3.21
CA ALA A 9 7.92 1.35 -3.60
C ALA A 9 8.08 2.78 -3.09
N HIS A 10 9.17 3.04 -2.39
CA HIS A 10 9.53 4.36 -1.87
C HIS A 10 10.78 4.88 -2.59
N ARG A 11 10.81 6.17 -2.89
CA ARG A 11 11.98 6.87 -3.38
C ARG A 11 12.19 8.14 -2.56
N MET A 12 13.36 8.24 -1.91
CA MET A 12 13.70 9.41 -1.07
C MET A 12 12.58 9.71 -0.04
N GLY A 13 12.08 8.67 0.65
CA GLY A 13 11.03 8.78 1.67
C GLY A 13 9.61 8.98 1.16
N LYS A 14 9.38 9.04 -0.16
CA LYS A 14 8.05 9.21 -0.77
C LYS A 14 7.58 7.93 -1.45
N VAL A 15 6.32 7.56 -1.25
CA VAL A 15 5.68 6.48 -1.99
C VAL A 15 5.57 6.88 -3.45
N VAL A 16 6.12 6.07 -4.36
CA VAL A 16 6.05 6.29 -5.82
C VAL A 16 5.15 5.27 -6.52
N ASP A 17 4.91 4.12 -5.88
CA ASP A 17 3.99 3.10 -6.37
C ASP A 17 3.53 2.21 -5.20
N VAL A 18 2.27 1.79 -5.20
CA VAL A 18 1.68 0.94 -4.17
C VAL A 18 0.45 0.23 -4.70
N ASN A 19 0.23 -1.03 -4.31
CA ASN A 19 -1.02 -1.72 -4.60
C ASN A 19 -2.16 -1.23 -3.70
N ASN A 20 -3.36 -1.15 -4.25
CA ASN A 20 -4.57 -0.83 -3.48
C ASN A 20 -5.16 -2.10 -2.84
N ALA A 21 -4.46 -2.60 -1.82
CA ALA A 21 -4.85 -3.83 -1.13
C ALA A 21 -6.26 -3.76 -0.50
N LEU A 22 -6.76 -2.56 -0.18
CA LEU A 22 -8.09 -2.39 0.41
C LEU A 22 -9.20 -2.71 -0.60
N ASN A 23 -8.98 -2.41 -1.87
CA ASN A 23 -9.97 -2.55 -2.93
C ASN A 23 -9.72 -3.75 -3.85
N GLY A 24 -8.92 -4.73 -3.41
CA GLY A 24 -8.73 -5.99 -4.13
C GLY A 24 -7.60 -5.98 -5.15
N ASP A 25 -6.55 -5.16 -4.92
CA ASP A 25 -5.34 -5.17 -5.74
C ASP A 25 -4.17 -5.83 -4.99
N GLY A 26 -3.29 -6.50 -5.74
CA GLY A 26 -2.12 -7.19 -5.21
C GLY A 26 -2.37 -8.62 -4.74
N PRO A 27 -1.55 -9.17 -3.83
CA PRO A 27 -1.69 -10.53 -3.34
C PRO A 27 -2.95 -10.68 -2.47
N TYR A 28 -3.52 -11.87 -2.45
CA TYR A 28 -4.48 -12.16 -1.40
C TYR A 28 -3.80 -12.20 -0.02
N SER A 29 -4.58 -11.96 1.02
CA SER A 29 -4.09 -11.81 2.38
C SER A 29 -4.98 -12.60 3.36
N PRO A 30 -4.78 -12.52 4.67
CA PRO A 30 -5.68 -13.19 5.61
C PRO A 30 -7.16 -12.91 5.40
N GLU A 31 -7.55 -11.68 5.00
CA GLU A 31 -8.96 -11.28 4.88
C GLU A 31 -9.34 -10.68 3.52
N ARG A 32 -8.41 -10.54 2.59
CA ARG A 32 -8.66 -9.88 1.31
C ARG A 32 -8.38 -10.79 0.14
N ALA A 33 -9.23 -10.69 -0.90
CA ALA A 33 -9.16 -11.56 -2.06
C ALA A 33 -7.91 -11.32 -2.94
N GLY A 34 -7.35 -10.09 -2.91
CA GLY A 34 -6.31 -9.69 -3.87
C GLY A 34 -6.88 -9.52 -5.28
N THR A 35 -5.97 -9.43 -6.26
CA THR A 35 -6.34 -9.30 -7.67
C THR A 35 -7.07 -10.54 -8.16
N LEU A 36 -8.25 -10.35 -8.74
CA LEU A 36 -9.12 -11.39 -9.28
C LEU A 36 -9.12 -11.34 -10.81
N PRO A 37 -9.32 -12.49 -11.49
CA PRO A 37 -9.56 -12.53 -12.94
C PRO A 37 -10.81 -11.73 -13.28
N ALA A 38 -10.66 -10.69 -14.11
CA ALA A 38 -11.74 -9.72 -14.39
C ALA A 38 -12.99 -10.36 -15.00
N ASP A 39 -12.81 -11.28 -15.94
CA ASP A 39 -13.93 -11.95 -16.63
C ASP A 39 -14.78 -12.78 -15.66
N GLN A 40 -14.16 -13.68 -14.92
CA GLN A 40 -14.85 -14.52 -13.93
C GLN A 40 -15.48 -13.68 -12.80
N PHE A 41 -14.84 -12.56 -12.43
CA PHE A 41 -15.39 -11.66 -11.44
C PHE A 41 -16.61 -10.90 -11.97
N ALA A 42 -16.62 -10.50 -13.24
CA ALA A 42 -17.78 -9.91 -13.89
C ALA A 42 -18.95 -10.92 -13.93
N GLU A 43 -18.71 -12.16 -14.34
CA GLU A 43 -19.72 -13.22 -14.30
C GLU A 43 -20.31 -13.39 -12.90
N LEU A 44 -19.49 -13.40 -11.86
CA LEU A 44 -19.93 -13.48 -10.47
C LEU A 44 -20.85 -12.29 -10.11
N CYS A 45 -20.45 -11.07 -10.46
CA CYS A 45 -21.20 -9.84 -10.16
C CYS A 45 -22.58 -9.84 -10.82
N PHE A 46 -22.69 -10.35 -12.06
CA PHE A 46 -23.94 -10.38 -12.81
C PHE A 46 -24.72 -11.69 -12.69
N SER A 47 -24.26 -12.63 -11.88
CA SER A 47 -24.91 -13.93 -11.67
C SER A 47 -26.29 -13.83 -10.99
N GLY A 48 -26.61 -12.72 -10.36
CA GLY A 48 -27.81 -12.54 -9.52
C GLY A 48 -27.76 -13.29 -8.17
N LYS A 49 -26.65 -14.01 -7.88
CA LYS A 49 -26.50 -14.80 -6.64
C LYS A 49 -26.14 -13.98 -5.41
N TYR A 50 -25.51 -12.82 -5.62
CA TYR A 50 -24.95 -12.01 -4.56
C TYR A 50 -25.33 -10.54 -4.72
N THR A 51 -25.55 -9.87 -3.60
CA THR A 51 -25.72 -8.41 -3.55
C THR A 51 -24.35 -7.71 -3.65
N LEU A 52 -24.34 -6.44 -4.03
CA LEU A 52 -23.12 -5.62 -4.02
C LEU A 52 -22.41 -5.64 -2.65
N ARG A 53 -23.17 -5.65 -1.55
CA ARG A 53 -22.62 -5.69 -0.19
C ARG A 53 -21.89 -7.00 0.08
N GLU A 54 -22.42 -8.12 -0.39
CA GLU A 54 -21.78 -9.43 -0.25
C GLU A 54 -20.53 -9.52 -1.10
N ILE A 55 -20.58 -9.06 -2.36
CA ILE A 55 -19.41 -8.98 -3.24
C ILE A 55 -18.29 -8.16 -2.58
N LYS A 56 -18.59 -6.97 -2.06
CA LYS A 56 -17.60 -6.15 -1.35
C LYS A 56 -16.99 -6.85 -0.14
N LYS A 57 -17.79 -7.64 0.60
CA LYS A 57 -17.27 -8.44 1.72
C LYS A 57 -16.38 -9.60 1.26
N MET A 58 -16.64 -10.19 0.09
CA MET A 58 -15.75 -11.21 -0.50
C MET A 58 -14.40 -10.62 -0.90
N ILE A 59 -14.39 -9.37 -1.36
CA ILE A 59 -13.15 -8.65 -1.69
C ILE A 59 -12.38 -8.31 -0.40
N ASN A 60 -13.06 -7.74 0.61
CA ASN A 60 -12.43 -7.24 1.83
C ASN A 60 -13.22 -7.67 3.07
N GLY A 61 -12.59 -8.49 3.91
CA GLY A 61 -13.10 -9.01 5.18
C GLY A 61 -13.43 -10.51 5.17
N ARG A 62 -13.72 -11.11 4.01
CA ARG A 62 -14.00 -12.55 3.86
C ARG A 62 -13.28 -13.18 2.67
N GLY A 63 -12.30 -12.48 2.10
CA GLY A 63 -11.44 -12.99 1.04
C GLY A 63 -10.21 -13.70 1.58
N GLY A 64 -9.31 -14.08 0.69
CA GLY A 64 -8.00 -14.62 1.03
C GLY A 64 -8.04 -15.89 1.87
N LEU A 65 -7.19 -15.95 2.92
CA LEU A 65 -7.12 -17.15 3.77
C LEU A 65 -8.47 -17.48 4.41
N ALA A 66 -9.25 -16.47 4.82
CA ALA A 66 -10.58 -16.67 5.37
C ALA A 66 -11.53 -17.36 4.40
N ALA A 67 -11.44 -17.06 3.10
CA ALA A 67 -12.26 -17.70 2.08
C ALA A 67 -11.83 -19.13 1.81
N TYR A 68 -10.52 -19.40 1.73
CA TYR A 68 -9.98 -20.72 1.41
C TYR A 68 -10.04 -21.70 2.57
N LEU A 69 -9.78 -21.22 3.81
CA LEU A 69 -9.52 -22.06 4.97
C LEU A 69 -10.56 -21.90 6.10
N GLY A 70 -11.54 -21.00 5.92
CA GLY A 70 -12.56 -20.71 6.93
C GLY A 70 -12.03 -19.93 8.16
N THR A 71 -10.76 -19.51 8.14
CA THR A 71 -10.11 -18.76 9.22
C THR A 71 -9.08 -17.77 8.68
N ASN A 72 -8.91 -16.65 9.36
CA ASN A 72 -7.88 -15.64 9.12
C ASN A 72 -6.75 -15.70 10.17
N ASP A 73 -6.81 -16.66 11.10
CA ASP A 73 -5.78 -16.86 12.11
C ASP A 73 -4.50 -17.44 11.46
N THR A 74 -3.61 -16.52 11.10
CA THR A 74 -2.36 -16.86 10.41
C THR A 74 -1.46 -17.76 11.25
N ARG A 75 -1.51 -17.70 12.59
CA ARG A 75 -0.70 -18.54 13.47
C ARG A 75 -1.16 -20.00 13.42
N LEU A 76 -2.49 -20.21 13.49
CA LEU A 76 -3.08 -21.53 13.35
C LEU A 76 -2.78 -22.12 11.96
N ILE A 77 -2.92 -21.29 10.92
CA ILE A 77 -2.65 -21.70 9.53
C ILE A 77 -1.18 -22.10 9.37
N GLU A 78 -0.25 -21.32 9.90
CA GLU A 78 1.19 -21.62 9.87
C GLU A 78 1.51 -22.93 10.62
N GLN A 79 0.93 -23.12 11.79
CA GLN A 79 1.12 -24.37 12.57
C GLN A 79 0.71 -25.60 11.76
N LYS A 80 -0.46 -25.53 11.08
CA LYS A 80 -0.94 -26.62 10.24
C LYS A 80 -0.11 -26.81 8.98
N ALA A 81 0.32 -25.72 8.36
CA ALA A 81 1.20 -25.74 7.20
C ALA A 81 2.56 -26.40 7.52
N LEU A 82 3.14 -26.09 8.68
CA LEU A 82 4.38 -26.71 9.16
C LEU A 82 4.21 -28.19 9.49
N ALA A 83 3.02 -28.62 9.91
CA ALA A 83 2.66 -30.02 10.07
C ALA A 83 2.44 -30.75 8.73
N GLY A 84 2.50 -30.03 7.60
CA GLY A 84 2.28 -30.59 6.27
C GLY A 84 0.81 -30.81 5.91
N GLU A 85 -0.11 -30.20 6.66
CA GLU A 85 -1.55 -30.34 6.39
C GLU A 85 -1.98 -29.54 5.15
N GLU A 86 -2.57 -30.22 4.17
CA GLU A 86 -3.27 -29.58 3.06
C GLU A 86 -4.76 -29.37 3.42
N PRO A 87 -5.39 -28.27 2.96
CA PRO A 87 -4.87 -27.24 2.03
C PRO A 87 -4.09 -26.08 2.69
N TYR A 88 -3.86 -26.11 4.00
CA TYR A 88 -3.25 -24.99 4.75
C TYR A 88 -1.89 -24.59 4.20
N LYS A 89 -1.04 -25.59 3.91
CA LYS A 89 0.30 -25.34 3.37
C LYS A 89 0.23 -24.68 2.00
N GLY A 90 -0.48 -25.26 1.05
CA GLY A 90 -0.56 -24.72 -0.31
C GLY A 90 -1.17 -23.33 -0.36
N VAL A 91 -2.20 -23.07 0.46
CA VAL A 91 -2.85 -21.75 0.51
C VAL A 91 -1.95 -20.71 1.18
N LEU A 92 -1.24 -21.05 2.26
CA LEU A 92 -0.28 -20.13 2.88
C LEU A 92 0.87 -19.79 1.91
N GLU A 93 1.47 -20.80 1.28
CA GLU A 93 2.53 -20.64 0.29
C GLU A 93 2.11 -19.76 -0.88
N GLY A 94 0.89 -19.94 -1.39
CA GLY A 94 0.35 -19.10 -2.46
C GLY A 94 0.24 -17.62 -2.06
N MET A 95 -0.15 -17.31 -0.82
CA MET A 95 -0.17 -15.95 -0.29
C MET A 95 1.23 -15.34 -0.26
N LEU A 96 2.21 -16.09 0.24
CA LEU A 96 3.59 -15.63 0.36
C LEU A 96 4.25 -15.46 -1.00
N TYR A 97 4.00 -16.38 -1.93
CA TYR A 97 4.43 -16.26 -3.32
C TYR A 97 3.82 -15.04 -4.01
N GLY A 98 2.51 -14.82 -3.82
CA GLY A 98 1.83 -13.62 -4.32
C GLY A 98 2.44 -12.33 -3.78
N THR A 99 2.82 -12.32 -2.50
CA THR A 99 3.52 -11.18 -1.87
C THR A 99 4.89 -10.94 -2.49
N ALA A 100 5.67 -12.00 -2.71
CA ALA A 100 6.97 -11.90 -3.37
C ALA A 100 6.86 -11.39 -4.82
N ARG A 101 5.86 -11.86 -5.58
CA ARG A 101 5.55 -11.33 -6.91
C ARG A 101 5.24 -9.83 -6.88
N GLU A 102 4.47 -9.38 -5.89
CA GLU A 102 4.12 -7.97 -5.76
C GLU A 102 5.36 -7.12 -5.42
N ILE A 103 6.29 -7.62 -4.60
CA ILE A 103 7.60 -6.98 -4.36
C ILE A 103 8.35 -6.83 -5.69
N GLY A 104 8.38 -7.88 -6.51
CA GLY A 104 8.98 -7.83 -7.84
C GLY A 104 8.32 -6.77 -8.74
N ALA A 105 6.99 -6.73 -8.76
CA ALA A 105 6.24 -5.75 -9.55
C ALA A 105 6.56 -4.31 -9.12
N ARG A 106 6.58 -4.02 -7.82
CA ARG A 106 6.90 -2.68 -7.30
C ARG A 106 8.38 -2.29 -7.53
N SER A 107 9.29 -3.25 -7.62
CA SER A 107 10.70 -2.97 -7.92
C SER A 107 10.90 -2.30 -9.28
N VAL A 108 9.97 -2.49 -10.22
CA VAL A 108 9.99 -1.84 -11.55
C VAL A 108 9.93 -0.32 -11.42
N ALA A 109 9.13 0.23 -10.49
CA ALA A 109 9.06 1.67 -10.26
C ALA A 109 10.42 2.27 -9.81
N LEU A 110 11.28 1.43 -9.22
CA LEU A 110 12.64 1.76 -8.79
C LEU A 110 13.70 1.37 -9.84
N ARG A 111 13.27 0.83 -10.99
CA ARG A 111 14.17 0.32 -12.06
C ARG A 111 15.14 -0.74 -11.55
N GLY A 112 14.69 -1.59 -10.62
CA GLY A 112 15.50 -2.62 -9.98
C GLY A 112 16.58 -2.10 -9.01
N LYS A 113 16.66 -0.80 -8.76
CA LYS A 113 17.61 -0.21 -7.80
C LYS A 113 16.94 -0.14 -6.43
N VAL A 114 17.02 -1.23 -5.70
CA VAL A 114 16.38 -1.41 -4.40
C VAL A 114 17.46 -1.48 -3.33
N ASP A 115 17.50 -0.46 -2.45
CA ASP A 115 18.45 -0.40 -1.34
C ASP A 115 18.09 -1.38 -0.22
N ALA A 116 16.78 -1.58 0.02
CA ALA A 116 16.28 -2.54 0.98
C ALA A 116 14.81 -2.91 0.70
N ILE A 117 14.46 -4.16 1.04
CA ILE A 117 13.09 -4.65 1.16
C ILE A 117 12.75 -4.68 2.65
N ILE A 118 11.79 -3.86 3.10
CA ILE A 118 11.39 -3.82 4.50
C ILE A 118 10.12 -4.65 4.68
N ILE A 119 10.20 -5.71 5.48
CA ILE A 119 9.07 -6.56 5.84
C ILE A 119 8.60 -6.21 7.25
N THR A 120 7.33 -5.77 7.37
CA THR A 120 6.74 -5.29 8.64
C THR A 120 5.32 -5.83 8.83
N GLY A 121 4.70 -5.52 9.97
CA GLY A 121 3.37 -5.96 10.35
C GLY A 121 3.38 -7.27 11.14
N GLY A 122 2.20 -7.72 11.57
CA GLY A 122 2.06 -8.89 12.44
C GLY A 122 2.59 -10.20 11.85
N ILE A 123 2.44 -10.40 10.53
CA ILE A 123 2.95 -11.62 9.85
C ILE A 123 4.49 -11.66 9.83
N ALA A 124 5.15 -10.52 9.93
CA ALA A 124 6.62 -10.45 9.96
C ALA A 124 7.25 -11.07 11.25
N HIS A 125 6.43 -11.38 12.25
CA HIS A 125 6.89 -12.19 13.40
C HIS A 125 7.13 -13.67 13.04
N SER A 126 6.50 -14.17 11.97
CA SER A 126 6.69 -15.52 11.49
C SER A 126 8.00 -15.64 10.70
N LYS A 127 8.96 -16.35 11.27
CA LYS A 127 10.20 -16.66 10.55
C LYS A 127 9.92 -17.45 9.27
N TYR A 128 8.98 -18.40 9.31
CA TYR A 128 8.61 -19.18 8.16
C TYR A 128 8.10 -18.30 7.02
N CYS A 129 7.14 -17.40 7.29
CA CYS A 129 6.61 -16.51 6.27
C CYS A 129 7.69 -15.58 5.68
N VAL A 130 8.56 -15.05 6.53
CA VAL A 130 9.67 -14.19 6.09
C VAL A 130 10.65 -14.97 5.22
N ASP A 131 11.10 -16.15 5.66
CA ASP A 131 12.07 -16.97 4.92
C ASP A 131 11.54 -17.33 3.52
N ARG A 132 10.25 -17.65 3.40
CA ARG A 132 9.62 -17.95 2.10
C ARG A 132 9.60 -16.73 1.17
N ILE A 133 9.28 -15.55 1.68
CA ILE A 133 9.33 -14.32 0.88
C ILE A 133 10.78 -14.03 0.46
N VAL A 134 11.74 -14.18 1.37
CA VAL A 134 13.17 -13.97 1.07
C VAL A 134 13.67 -14.92 0.00
N GLU A 135 13.25 -16.18 0.04
CA GLU A 135 13.62 -17.17 -0.97
C GLU A 135 13.21 -16.73 -2.39
N TRP A 136 12.01 -16.13 -2.55
CA TRP A 136 11.52 -15.71 -3.87
C TRP A 136 11.90 -14.29 -4.26
N ALA A 137 12.05 -13.37 -3.31
CA ALA A 137 12.26 -11.95 -3.61
C ALA A 137 13.62 -11.39 -3.15
N GLY A 138 14.40 -12.15 -2.37
CA GLY A 138 15.66 -11.68 -1.79
C GLY A 138 16.75 -11.34 -2.80
N PHE A 139 16.63 -11.79 -4.06
CA PHE A 139 17.53 -11.42 -5.15
C PHE A 139 17.37 -9.95 -5.60
N ILE A 140 16.24 -9.31 -5.25
CA ILE A 140 15.92 -7.92 -5.64
C ILE A 140 16.73 -6.92 -4.80
N GLY A 141 16.96 -7.24 -3.52
CA GLY A 141 17.72 -6.37 -2.61
C GLY A 141 17.79 -6.92 -1.20
N PRO A 142 18.61 -6.33 -0.32
CA PRO A 142 18.73 -6.74 1.09
C PRO A 142 17.38 -6.68 1.80
N VAL A 143 17.07 -7.71 2.60
CA VAL A 143 15.83 -7.78 3.36
C VAL A 143 16.06 -7.34 4.81
N VAL A 144 15.24 -6.39 5.26
CA VAL A 144 15.20 -5.88 6.64
C VAL A 144 13.86 -6.23 7.25
N VAL A 145 13.86 -6.98 8.35
CA VAL A 145 12.63 -7.38 9.03
C VAL A 145 12.40 -6.48 10.24
N ARG A 146 11.21 -5.88 10.29
CA ARG A 146 10.72 -5.04 11.39
C ARG A 146 9.31 -5.52 11.78
N PRO A 147 9.21 -6.58 12.60
CA PRO A 147 7.93 -7.16 12.98
C PRO A 147 7.10 -6.19 13.83
N GLY A 148 5.78 -6.31 13.74
CA GLY A 148 4.84 -5.51 14.51
C GLY A 148 4.43 -4.23 13.81
N GLU A 149 3.62 -3.45 14.52
CA GLU A 149 3.02 -2.19 14.08
C GLU A 149 3.14 -1.19 15.21
N ASP A 150 4.04 -0.19 15.07
CA ASP A 150 4.17 0.92 16.02
C ASP A 150 3.26 2.09 15.64
N GLU A 151 2.05 1.78 15.12
CA GLU A 151 1.13 2.78 14.57
C GLU A 151 0.74 3.84 15.60
N MET A 152 0.34 3.42 16.79
CA MET A 152 -0.07 4.35 17.86
C MET A 152 1.09 5.24 18.32
N PHE A 153 2.28 4.66 18.48
CA PHE A 153 3.47 5.43 18.81
C PHE A 153 3.82 6.42 17.72
N SER A 154 3.82 5.98 16.46
CA SER A 154 4.15 6.82 15.30
C SER A 154 3.16 7.98 15.14
N LEU A 155 1.86 7.74 15.32
CA LEU A 155 0.82 8.78 15.29
C LEU A 155 1.02 9.79 16.43
N ALA A 156 1.23 9.32 17.66
CA ALA A 156 1.45 10.17 18.81
C ALA A 156 2.76 11.00 18.67
N PHE A 157 3.84 10.38 18.22
CA PHE A 157 5.12 11.03 18.01
C PHE A 157 5.03 12.13 16.94
N ASN A 158 4.44 11.82 15.78
CA ASN A 158 4.28 12.81 14.70
C ASN A 158 3.37 13.97 15.14
N ALA A 159 2.30 13.70 15.89
CA ALA A 159 1.45 14.75 16.43
C ALA A 159 2.22 15.65 17.45
N ALA A 160 3.01 15.04 18.33
CA ALA A 160 3.85 15.79 19.27
C ALA A 160 4.87 16.69 18.54
N CYS A 161 5.60 16.15 17.55
CA CYS A 161 6.55 16.91 16.74
C CYS A 161 5.88 18.07 15.97
N ALA A 162 4.64 17.88 15.50
CA ALA A 162 3.88 18.94 14.86
C ALA A 162 3.48 20.05 15.85
N LEU A 163 3.07 19.67 17.07
CA LEU A 163 2.68 20.61 18.13
C LEU A 163 3.89 21.39 18.69
N THR A 164 5.07 20.76 18.76
CA THR A 164 6.32 21.41 19.20
C THR A 164 7.01 22.23 18.09
N GLY A 165 6.52 22.14 16.85
CA GLY A 165 7.10 22.83 15.69
C GLY A 165 8.33 22.14 15.10
N GLU A 166 8.66 20.93 15.55
CA GLU A 166 9.76 20.12 14.99
C GLU A 166 9.44 19.58 13.58
N LEU A 167 8.15 19.39 13.30
CA LEU A 167 7.66 19.00 11.97
C LEU A 167 6.66 20.03 11.44
N PRO A 168 6.71 20.36 10.15
CA PRO A 168 5.73 21.27 9.55
C PRO A 168 4.33 20.62 9.50
N ILE A 169 3.31 21.39 9.82
CA ILE A 169 1.92 20.99 9.71
C ILE A 169 1.48 21.15 8.23
N SER A 170 1.10 20.05 7.60
CA SER A 170 0.48 20.07 6.28
C SER A 170 -1.04 20.15 6.41
N ILE A 171 -1.65 21.13 5.72
CA ILE A 171 -3.11 21.25 5.69
C ILE A 171 -3.62 20.42 4.51
N TYR A 172 -4.51 19.46 4.79
CA TYR A 172 -5.18 18.69 3.76
C TYR A 172 -6.13 19.60 2.97
N ASP A 173 -5.92 19.69 1.67
CA ASP A 173 -6.71 20.49 0.74
C ASP A 173 -7.19 19.61 -0.43
N PRO A 174 -8.33 18.91 -0.23
CA PRO A 174 -8.81 17.92 -1.21
C PRO A 174 -9.22 18.54 -2.53
N ASP A 175 -9.63 19.82 -2.53
CA ASP A 175 -10.15 20.52 -3.71
C ASP A 175 -9.08 21.39 -4.39
N GLY A 176 -7.87 21.49 -3.83
CA GLY A 176 -6.77 22.32 -4.34
C GLY A 176 -7.04 23.84 -4.26
N THR A 177 -8.14 24.25 -3.63
CA THR A 177 -8.59 25.64 -3.58
C THR A 177 -7.66 26.54 -2.79
N ARG A 178 -7.03 26.00 -1.73
CA ARG A 178 -6.09 26.76 -0.89
C ARG A 178 -4.73 26.93 -1.57
N ALA A 179 -4.30 25.96 -2.37
CA ALA A 179 -3.07 26.07 -3.16
C ALA A 179 -3.20 27.15 -4.23
N ALA A 180 -4.36 27.22 -4.91
CA ALA A 180 -4.68 28.27 -5.89
C ALA A 180 -4.74 29.67 -5.23
N ALA A 181 -5.35 29.78 -4.04
CA ALA A 181 -5.42 31.03 -3.30
C ALA A 181 -4.04 31.54 -2.85
N ARG A 182 -3.10 30.66 -2.48
CA ARG A 182 -1.71 31.04 -2.16
C ARG A 182 -0.94 31.49 -3.39
N GLN A 183 -1.08 30.84 -4.52
CA GLN A 183 -0.43 31.23 -5.76
C GLN A 183 -0.93 32.59 -6.26
N SER A 184 -2.20 32.92 -6.06
CA SER A 184 -2.76 34.24 -6.41
C SER A 184 -2.35 35.34 -5.43
N ALA A 185 -2.04 35.01 -4.17
CA ALA A 185 -1.56 35.97 -3.17
C ALA A 185 -0.04 36.27 -3.30
N ASP A 186 0.72 35.32 -3.83
CA ASP A 186 2.17 35.46 -4.09
C ASP A 186 2.49 35.92 -5.51
N ALA A 187 1.47 36.20 -6.36
CA ALA A 187 1.67 36.76 -7.69
C ALA A 187 2.20 38.20 -7.53
N PRO A 188 3.35 38.56 -8.14
CA PRO A 188 3.85 39.92 -8.07
C PRO A 188 2.78 40.86 -8.68
N GLU A 189 2.49 41.93 -7.96
CA GLU A 189 1.64 43.01 -8.47
C GLU A 189 2.21 43.50 -9.81
N GLU A 190 1.48 43.34 -10.90
CA GLU A 190 1.89 43.91 -12.18
C GLU A 190 2.00 45.42 -12.03
N VAL A 191 3.21 45.93 -11.98
CA VAL A 191 3.50 47.33 -12.06
C VAL A 191 3.04 47.82 -13.43
N PRO A 192 2.10 48.79 -13.53
CA PRO A 192 1.64 49.29 -14.83
C PRO A 192 2.87 49.81 -15.59
N ALA A 193 3.07 49.34 -16.81
CA ALA A 193 4.10 49.89 -17.71
C ALA A 193 3.87 51.38 -17.88
N GLU A 194 4.82 52.19 -17.41
CA GLU A 194 4.82 53.65 -17.64
C GLU A 194 4.67 53.93 -19.16
N ALA A 195 3.69 54.72 -19.47
CA ALA A 195 3.44 55.18 -20.83
C ALA A 195 4.70 55.84 -21.38
N SER A 196 5.25 55.25 -22.43
CA SER A 196 6.36 55.80 -23.20
C SER A 196 5.95 57.17 -23.74
N LEU A 197 6.56 58.24 -23.21
CA LEU A 197 6.49 59.59 -23.78
C LEU A 197 7.20 59.58 -25.13
N GLU A 198 6.43 59.78 -26.20
CA GLU A 198 6.98 60.09 -27.51
C GLU A 198 7.70 61.46 -27.47
N PRO A 199 8.91 61.57 -28.05
CA PRO A 199 9.55 62.87 -28.19
C PRO A 199 8.91 63.64 -29.29
N ALA A 200 8.31 64.82 -28.96
CA ALA A 200 7.86 65.80 -29.91
C ALA A 200 9.07 66.33 -30.70
N MET A 201 9.04 66.09 -32.01
CA MET A 201 9.93 66.76 -32.97
C MET A 201 9.40 68.14 -33.28
N ALA A 202 10.20 69.13 -33.06
CA ALA A 202 10.12 70.47 -33.69
C ALA A 202 11.20 70.60 -34.72
#